data_8c1abae0c515991b29fa2d6b05934712
#
_entry.id   8c1abae0c515991b29fa2d6b05934712
#
_cell.length_a   1.000
_cell.length_b   1.000
_cell.length_c   1.000
_cell.angle_alpha   90.00
_cell.angle_beta   90.00
_cell.angle_gamma   90.00
#
_symmetry.space_group_name_H-M   'P 1'
#
loop_
_entity.id
_entity.type
_entity.pdbx_description
1 polymer ?
#
loop_
_entity_poly.entity_id
_entity_poly.type
_entity_poly.pdbx_seq_one_letter_code
_entity_poly.pdbx_strand_id
1 'polypeptide(L)'
;MKLMEGSEAIAEASIAAGCTFFAGYPMTPFTELLEHFARRLPAEGGVCINAESELEAVGMAWGALATGARAATGSTGQGLSLMQESFSEITLAELPLVIFNMARGQQDYFQSTRGGGHGDYRHIVLAPMDIGEAVEHTQLAFHLADKWRTPVLIYGDYLLAHVQEAVDIAPMEFPPLPPKEWALDGSLTGTGKSRIVSPLGFEKVGRPSEGIEQHLRAIVAKQDRITAEEVRVESGYLDDAETVVVAFGPPGKFVKYVVAALRAEGEKIGFVRPITLWPFPYDAVATASEGAARVGVFELGAGQMIDDVRLGVLGRAPVTFIGGISTDGSGFGVGPLLDVELIRARILALHRNEPLPPLPDNESQF
;
A
#
# COMPACT_ATOMS: atom_id res chain seq x y z
N MET A 1 13.40 -10.20 19.37
CA MET A 1 13.37 -8.84 18.78
C MET A 1 14.76 -8.44 18.32
N LYS A 2 14.91 -7.94 17.11
CA LYS A 2 16.13 -7.41 16.51
C LYS A 2 15.87 -5.98 16.06
N LEU A 3 16.83 -5.06 16.24
CA LEU A 3 16.75 -3.72 15.69
C LEU A 3 16.99 -3.82 14.18
N MET A 4 16.04 -3.36 13.38
CA MET A 4 16.05 -3.45 11.92
C MET A 4 15.54 -2.16 11.29
N GLU A 5 16.06 -1.84 10.12
CA GLU A 5 15.45 -0.82 9.24
C GLU A 5 14.19 -1.37 8.58
N GLY A 6 13.27 -0.48 8.19
CA GLY A 6 12.03 -0.92 7.57
C GLY A 6 12.23 -1.71 6.29
N SER A 7 13.17 -1.32 5.43
CA SER A 7 13.52 -2.07 4.21
C SER A 7 14.03 -3.48 4.53
N GLU A 8 14.88 -3.64 5.56
CA GLU A 8 15.36 -4.93 6.03
C GLU A 8 14.19 -5.79 6.56
N ALA A 9 13.34 -5.21 7.40
CA ALA A 9 12.21 -5.89 8.02
C ALA A 9 11.18 -6.38 6.99
N ILE A 10 10.87 -5.57 5.98
CA ILE A 10 9.96 -5.93 4.88
C ILE A 10 10.51 -7.11 4.07
N ALA A 11 11.81 -7.12 3.75
CA ALA A 11 12.42 -8.23 3.02
C ALA A 11 12.38 -9.52 3.83
N GLU A 12 12.75 -9.49 5.11
CA GLU A 12 12.71 -10.67 6.00
C GLU A 12 11.26 -11.16 6.20
N ALA A 13 10.29 -10.25 6.35
CA ALA A 13 8.86 -10.61 6.44
C ALA A 13 8.35 -11.27 5.15
N SER A 14 8.83 -10.81 3.99
CA SER A 14 8.50 -11.43 2.69
C SER A 14 9.05 -12.86 2.61
N ILE A 15 10.28 -13.08 3.06
CA ILE A 15 10.91 -14.41 3.11
C ILE A 15 10.13 -15.31 4.08
N ALA A 16 9.78 -14.81 5.26
CA ALA A 16 8.96 -15.52 6.25
C ALA A 16 7.59 -15.90 5.69
N ALA A 17 7.01 -15.05 4.82
CA ALA A 17 5.78 -15.32 4.09
C ALA A 17 5.95 -16.31 2.91
N GLY A 18 7.15 -16.84 2.68
CA GLY A 18 7.44 -17.80 1.61
C GLY A 18 7.63 -17.15 0.23
N CYS A 19 8.06 -15.90 0.15
CA CYS A 19 8.53 -15.31 -1.09
C CYS A 19 9.74 -16.09 -1.62
N THR A 20 9.69 -16.52 -2.89
CA THR A 20 10.75 -17.29 -3.54
C THR A 20 11.35 -16.60 -4.75
N PHE A 21 10.74 -15.50 -5.20
CA PHE A 21 11.25 -14.73 -6.34
C PHE A 21 11.07 -13.23 -6.10
N PHE A 22 12.11 -12.49 -6.33
CA PHE A 22 12.11 -11.03 -6.31
C PHE A 22 12.87 -10.48 -7.51
N ALA A 23 12.32 -9.48 -8.18
CA ALA A 23 13.03 -8.72 -9.20
C ALA A 23 12.76 -7.22 -9.00
N GLY A 24 13.79 -6.39 -9.17
CA GLY A 24 13.69 -4.94 -9.01
C GLY A 24 14.79 -4.22 -9.76
N TYR A 25 14.62 -2.91 -9.90
CA TYR A 25 15.63 -1.97 -10.41
C TYR A 25 15.93 -0.94 -9.31
N PRO A 26 17.22 -0.63 -9.02
CA PRO A 26 17.58 0.22 -7.88
C PRO A 26 17.13 1.67 -8.08
N MET A 27 16.35 2.18 -7.13
CA MET A 27 15.88 3.55 -7.06
C MET A 27 15.61 3.96 -5.61
N THR A 28 16.22 5.06 -5.14
CA THR A 28 16.04 5.54 -3.76
C THR A 28 14.60 6.01 -3.50
N PRO A 29 13.95 5.54 -2.41
CA PRO A 29 14.43 4.76 -1.27
C PRO A 29 14.12 3.24 -1.35
N PHE A 30 13.97 2.67 -2.52
CA PHE A 30 13.72 1.24 -2.73
C PHE A 30 15.00 0.40 -2.81
N THR A 31 16.17 1.03 -3.07
CA THR A 31 17.44 0.33 -3.30
C THR A 31 17.82 -0.58 -2.13
N GLU A 32 17.64 -0.15 -0.90
CA GLU A 32 17.99 -0.90 0.32
C GLU A 32 17.15 -2.17 0.45
N LEU A 33 15.88 -2.10 0.07
CA LEU A 33 14.99 -3.27 0.03
C LEU A 33 15.49 -4.30 -1.00
N LEU A 34 15.82 -3.86 -2.22
CA LEU A 34 16.38 -4.72 -3.27
C LEU A 34 17.69 -5.35 -2.84
N GLU A 35 18.63 -4.60 -2.25
CA GLU A 35 19.89 -5.11 -1.74
C GLU A 35 19.70 -6.15 -0.65
N HIS A 36 18.72 -5.97 0.22
CA HIS A 36 18.44 -6.95 1.28
C HIS A 36 17.90 -8.25 0.68
N PHE A 37 16.97 -8.18 -0.25
CA PHE A 37 16.51 -9.36 -1.00
C PHE A 37 17.67 -10.06 -1.73
N ALA A 38 18.56 -9.31 -2.39
CA ALA A 38 19.71 -9.87 -3.09
C ALA A 38 20.67 -10.64 -2.19
N ARG A 39 20.81 -10.21 -0.93
CA ARG A 39 21.63 -10.90 0.06
C ARG A 39 20.95 -12.13 0.68
N ARG A 40 19.66 -12.01 0.99
CA ARG A 40 18.96 -12.97 1.84
C ARG A 40 18.21 -14.05 1.07
N LEU A 41 17.48 -13.66 0.02
CA LEU A 41 16.60 -14.58 -0.69
C LEU A 41 17.33 -15.79 -1.32
N PRO A 42 18.52 -15.63 -1.95
CA PRO A 42 19.27 -16.79 -2.45
C PRO A 42 19.75 -17.74 -1.35
N ALA A 43 20.04 -17.24 -0.15
CA ALA A 43 20.45 -18.08 0.98
C ALA A 43 19.30 -18.99 1.48
N GLU A 44 18.05 -18.61 1.22
CA GLU A 44 16.83 -19.38 1.52
C GLU A 44 16.34 -20.20 0.31
N GLY A 45 17.15 -20.30 -0.76
CA GLY A 45 16.83 -21.09 -1.96
C GLY A 45 15.94 -20.37 -2.97
N GLY A 46 15.68 -19.09 -2.79
CA GLY A 46 14.93 -18.26 -3.73
C GLY A 46 15.83 -17.58 -4.76
N VAL A 47 15.22 -16.73 -5.59
CA VAL A 47 15.90 -16.00 -6.68
C VAL A 47 15.64 -14.50 -6.51
N CYS A 48 16.71 -13.70 -6.50
CA CYS A 48 16.63 -12.25 -6.59
C CYS A 48 17.37 -11.76 -7.84
N ILE A 49 16.73 -10.91 -8.64
CA ILE A 49 17.30 -10.37 -9.88
C ILE A 49 17.31 -8.84 -9.81
N ASN A 50 18.50 -8.27 -10.03
CA ASN A 50 18.62 -6.86 -10.37
C ASN A 50 18.41 -6.71 -11.88
N ALA A 51 17.27 -6.18 -12.27
CA ALA A 51 16.86 -6.05 -13.67
C ALA A 51 17.44 -4.78 -14.31
N GLU A 52 17.37 -4.68 -15.61
CA GLU A 52 17.85 -3.51 -16.38
C GLU A 52 16.90 -2.31 -16.32
N SER A 53 15.61 -2.58 -15.99
CA SER A 53 14.59 -1.56 -15.71
C SER A 53 13.42 -2.17 -14.94
N GLU A 54 12.50 -1.34 -14.49
CA GLU A 54 11.28 -1.78 -13.83
C GLU A 54 10.36 -2.61 -14.73
N LEU A 55 10.40 -2.35 -16.06
CA LEU A 55 9.62 -3.14 -17.02
C LEU A 55 10.07 -4.60 -17.06
N GLU A 56 11.38 -4.85 -17.12
CA GLU A 56 11.93 -6.20 -17.03
C GLU A 56 11.66 -6.84 -15.67
N ALA A 57 11.79 -6.06 -14.59
CA ALA A 57 11.56 -6.56 -13.24
C ALA A 57 10.13 -7.09 -13.07
N VAL A 58 9.11 -6.31 -13.46
CA VAL A 58 7.72 -6.75 -13.35
C VAL A 58 7.41 -7.90 -14.30
N GLY A 59 7.99 -7.92 -15.51
CA GLY A 59 7.85 -9.02 -16.46
C GLY A 59 8.43 -10.33 -15.93
N MET A 60 9.60 -10.30 -15.28
CA MET A 60 10.21 -11.46 -14.63
C MET A 60 9.36 -11.97 -13.46
N ALA A 61 8.84 -11.06 -12.62
CA ALA A 61 7.93 -11.40 -11.53
C ALA A 61 6.63 -12.05 -12.09
N TRP A 62 6.06 -11.51 -13.16
CA TRP A 62 4.90 -12.10 -13.83
C TRP A 62 5.15 -13.54 -14.28
N GLY A 63 6.29 -13.79 -14.93
CA GLY A 63 6.68 -15.15 -15.33
C GLY A 63 6.77 -16.10 -14.14
N ALA A 64 7.40 -15.68 -13.05
CA ALA A 64 7.50 -16.47 -11.83
C ALA A 64 6.12 -16.73 -11.20
N LEU A 65 5.24 -15.73 -11.13
CA LEU A 65 3.86 -15.90 -10.63
C LEU A 65 3.07 -16.93 -11.45
N ALA A 66 3.21 -16.91 -12.77
CA ALA A 66 2.51 -17.86 -13.64
C ALA A 66 2.86 -19.33 -13.33
N THR A 67 4.02 -19.60 -12.76
CA THR A 67 4.43 -20.95 -12.28
C THR A 67 3.92 -21.29 -10.88
N GLY A 68 3.16 -20.38 -10.24
CA GLY A 68 2.66 -20.57 -8.88
C GLY A 68 3.62 -20.13 -7.77
N ALA A 69 4.80 -19.61 -8.10
CA ALA A 69 5.72 -19.06 -7.12
C ALA A 69 5.09 -17.86 -6.37
N ARG A 70 5.47 -17.65 -5.12
CA ARG A 70 5.26 -16.37 -4.44
C ARG A 70 6.34 -15.41 -4.89
N ALA A 71 5.95 -14.40 -5.68
CA ALA A 71 6.86 -13.43 -6.24
C ALA A 71 6.47 -12.01 -5.87
N ALA A 72 7.47 -11.15 -5.78
CA ALA A 72 7.29 -9.73 -5.53
C ALA A 72 8.19 -8.89 -6.44
N THR A 73 7.80 -7.63 -6.57
CA THR A 73 8.58 -6.56 -7.22
C THR A 73 8.28 -5.25 -6.50
N GLY A 74 8.96 -4.20 -6.88
CA GLY A 74 8.70 -2.87 -6.33
C GLY A 74 9.57 -1.81 -6.97
N SER A 75 9.32 -0.58 -6.60
CA SER A 75 10.12 0.60 -6.92
C SER A 75 9.67 1.80 -6.09
N THR A 76 9.97 3.00 -6.54
CA THR A 76 9.35 4.26 -6.13
C THR A 76 8.30 4.68 -7.14
N GLY A 77 7.63 5.82 -6.93
CA GLY A 77 6.57 6.32 -7.81
C GLY A 77 6.93 6.36 -9.30
N GLN A 78 8.16 6.79 -9.66
CA GLN A 78 8.58 6.87 -11.05
C GLN A 78 8.66 5.48 -11.70
N GLY A 79 9.29 4.52 -11.03
CA GLY A 79 9.39 3.15 -11.55
C GLY A 79 8.04 2.44 -11.56
N LEU A 80 7.19 2.68 -10.55
CA LEU A 80 5.82 2.17 -10.57
C LEU A 80 5.00 2.74 -11.73
N SER A 81 5.29 3.96 -12.20
CA SER A 81 4.65 4.50 -13.41
C SER A 81 4.91 3.65 -14.64
N LEU A 82 6.14 3.14 -14.80
CA LEU A 82 6.50 2.23 -15.88
C LEU A 82 5.79 0.88 -15.80
N MET A 83 5.48 0.41 -14.58
CA MET A 83 4.87 -0.91 -14.35
C MET A 83 3.33 -0.92 -14.45
N GLN A 84 2.65 0.23 -14.62
CA GLN A 84 1.19 0.33 -14.49
C GLN A 84 0.43 -0.55 -15.49
N GLU A 85 0.89 -0.66 -16.74
CA GLU A 85 0.30 -1.59 -17.69
C GLU A 85 0.38 -3.04 -17.18
N SER A 86 1.56 -3.45 -16.73
CA SER A 86 1.78 -4.80 -16.22
C SER A 86 0.90 -5.10 -15.00
N PHE A 87 0.65 -4.12 -14.12
CA PHE A 87 -0.23 -4.32 -12.97
C PHE A 87 -1.68 -4.57 -13.41
N SER A 88 -2.17 -3.88 -14.44
CA SER A 88 -3.48 -4.14 -15.00
C SER A 88 -3.57 -5.53 -15.63
N GLU A 89 -2.59 -5.91 -16.45
CA GLU A 89 -2.53 -7.23 -17.09
C GLU A 89 -2.43 -8.37 -16.06
N ILE A 90 -1.59 -8.24 -15.03
CA ILE A 90 -1.43 -9.22 -13.95
C ILE A 90 -2.74 -9.36 -13.16
N THR A 91 -3.46 -8.25 -12.92
CA THR A 91 -4.78 -8.29 -12.27
C THR A 91 -5.80 -9.04 -13.11
N LEU A 92 -5.85 -8.76 -14.41
CA LEU A 92 -6.74 -9.43 -15.35
C LEU A 92 -6.38 -10.91 -15.56
N ALA A 93 -5.08 -11.23 -15.50
CA ALA A 93 -4.60 -12.61 -15.50
C ALA A 93 -4.82 -13.36 -14.17
N GLU A 94 -5.35 -12.68 -13.15
CA GLU A 94 -5.59 -13.20 -11.81
C GLU A 94 -4.33 -13.82 -11.16
N LEU A 95 -3.23 -13.08 -11.18
CA LEU A 95 -1.96 -13.52 -10.59
C LEU A 95 -1.66 -12.78 -9.26
N PRO A 96 -1.12 -13.51 -8.27
CA PRO A 96 -0.95 -13.02 -6.91
C PRO A 96 0.37 -12.24 -6.70
N LEU A 97 0.52 -11.06 -7.30
CA LEU A 97 1.72 -10.23 -7.16
C LEU A 97 1.72 -9.45 -5.84
N VAL A 98 2.85 -9.41 -5.14
CA VAL A 98 3.10 -8.43 -4.09
C VAL A 98 3.98 -7.31 -4.64
N ILE A 99 3.57 -6.05 -4.41
CA ILE A 99 4.22 -4.86 -4.93
C ILE A 99 4.65 -3.99 -3.74
N PHE A 100 5.90 -3.52 -3.76
CA PHE A 100 6.39 -2.55 -2.77
C PHE A 100 6.54 -1.19 -3.42
N ASN A 101 5.72 -0.22 -3.00
CA ASN A 101 5.96 1.19 -3.27
C ASN A 101 6.72 1.80 -2.09
N MET A 102 8.02 1.99 -2.24
CA MET A 102 8.80 2.79 -1.30
C MET A 102 8.79 4.23 -1.80
N ALA A 103 7.67 4.92 -1.55
CA ALA A 103 7.42 6.25 -2.06
C ALA A 103 8.34 7.30 -1.41
N ARG A 104 8.62 8.38 -2.11
CA ARG A 104 9.36 9.53 -1.54
C ARG A 104 8.52 10.38 -0.60
N GLY A 105 7.22 10.19 -0.63
CA GLY A 105 6.21 10.84 0.18
C GLY A 105 4.84 10.26 -0.14
N GLN A 106 3.77 11.02 0.09
CA GLN A 106 2.41 10.51 -0.13
C GLN A 106 1.80 10.93 -1.48
N GLN A 107 2.62 11.46 -2.39
CA GLN A 107 2.16 11.94 -3.70
C GLN A 107 1.79 10.81 -4.69
N ASP A 108 2.14 9.56 -4.38
CA ASP A 108 1.81 8.39 -5.21
C ASP A 108 0.45 7.75 -4.85
N TYR A 109 -0.37 8.43 -4.05
CA TYR A 109 -1.65 7.88 -3.58
C TYR A 109 -2.59 7.52 -4.75
N PHE A 110 -2.81 8.45 -5.70
CA PHE A 110 -3.65 8.15 -6.86
C PHE A 110 -3.07 7.06 -7.76
N GLN A 111 -1.76 7.07 -7.97
CA GLN A 111 -1.08 6.04 -8.74
C GLN A 111 -1.30 4.66 -8.10
N SER A 112 -1.20 4.56 -6.77
CA SER A 112 -1.34 3.31 -6.04
C SER A 112 -2.80 2.85 -5.92
N THR A 113 -3.77 3.77 -5.81
CA THR A 113 -5.18 3.43 -5.57
C THR A 113 -6.04 3.42 -6.81
N ARG A 114 -5.79 4.32 -7.77
CA ARG A 114 -6.53 4.42 -9.03
C ARG A 114 -5.78 3.79 -10.19
N GLY A 115 -4.45 3.70 -10.08
CA GLY A 115 -3.58 3.16 -11.10
C GLY A 115 -3.42 4.08 -12.31
N GLY A 116 -2.71 3.58 -13.31
CA GLY A 116 -2.44 4.23 -14.60
C GLY A 116 -2.44 3.23 -15.75
N GLY A 117 -2.80 1.96 -15.48
CA GLY A 117 -2.98 0.92 -16.48
C GLY A 117 -4.32 1.05 -17.19
N HIS A 118 -4.74 -0.02 -17.86
CA HIS A 118 -5.97 -0.04 -18.65
C HIS A 118 -7.05 -0.96 -18.03
N GLY A 119 -8.31 -0.75 -18.44
CA GLY A 119 -9.45 -1.56 -18.02
C GLY A 119 -9.90 -1.28 -16.58
N ASP A 120 -10.83 -2.10 -16.12
CA ASP A 120 -11.46 -1.98 -14.80
C ASP A 120 -10.70 -2.78 -13.73
N TYR A 121 -9.40 -2.59 -13.63
CA TYR A 121 -8.58 -3.29 -12.64
C TYR A 121 -8.48 -2.51 -11.32
N ARG A 122 -8.28 -3.24 -10.25
CA ARG A 122 -7.90 -2.73 -8.93
C ARG A 122 -6.97 -3.72 -8.25
N HIS A 123 -6.14 -3.24 -7.37
CA HIS A 123 -5.33 -4.07 -6.48
C HIS A 123 -5.49 -3.58 -5.04
N ILE A 124 -5.29 -4.48 -4.08
CA ILE A 124 -5.38 -4.11 -2.66
C ILE A 124 -4.17 -3.25 -2.31
N VAL A 125 -4.38 -2.17 -1.56
CA VAL A 125 -3.31 -1.27 -1.11
C VAL A 125 -3.33 -1.18 0.41
N LEU A 126 -2.25 -1.62 1.06
CA LEU A 126 -2.04 -1.57 2.50
C LEU A 126 -1.00 -0.51 2.84
N ALA A 127 -1.28 0.34 3.82
CA ALA A 127 -0.40 1.44 4.24
C ALA A 127 0.00 1.28 5.72
N PRO A 128 1.10 0.58 6.02
CA PRO A 128 1.60 0.44 7.38
C PRO A 128 2.07 1.78 7.94
N MET A 129 1.86 1.99 9.24
CA MET A 129 2.29 3.23 9.92
C MET A 129 3.68 3.14 10.55
N ASP A 130 4.19 1.93 10.75
CA ASP A 130 5.49 1.65 11.35
C ASP A 130 6.05 0.29 10.90
N ILE A 131 7.24 -0.06 11.37
CA ILE A 131 7.92 -1.29 10.97
C ILE A 131 7.18 -2.53 11.49
N GLY A 132 6.59 -2.46 12.67
CA GLY A 132 5.78 -3.57 13.21
C GLY A 132 4.63 -3.92 12.27
N GLU A 133 3.83 -2.91 11.88
CA GLU A 133 2.77 -3.11 10.89
C GLU A 133 3.31 -3.48 9.51
N ALA A 134 4.47 -2.96 9.10
CA ALA A 134 5.06 -3.34 7.81
C ALA A 134 5.40 -4.83 7.75
N VAL A 135 5.89 -5.42 8.84
CA VAL A 135 6.14 -6.87 8.96
C VAL A 135 4.83 -7.66 8.86
N GLU A 136 3.79 -7.23 9.58
CA GLU A 136 2.49 -7.91 9.56
C GLU A 136 1.80 -7.76 8.20
N HIS A 137 1.76 -6.54 7.67
CA HIS A 137 1.09 -6.26 6.39
C HIS A 137 1.80 -6.90 5.20
N THR A 138 3.13 -7.04 5.25
CA THR A 138 3.87 -7.75 4.20
C THR A 138 3.46 -9.22 4.15
N GLN A 139 3.39 -9.91 5.28
CA GLN A 139 2.96 -11.30 5.32
C GLN A 139 1.47 -11.44 4.93
N LEU A 140 0.63 -10.54 5.42
CA LEU A 140 -0.77 -10.44 5.02
C LEU A 140 -0.92 -10.21 3.50
N ALA A 141 -0.07 -9.38 2.88
CA ALA A 141 -0.11 -9.10 1.46
C ALA A 141 0.10 -10.38 0.61
N PHE A 142 1.04 -11.24 0.97
CA PHE A 142 1.22 -12.53 0.30
C PHE A 142 0.02 -13.45 0.47
N HIS A 143 -0.59 -13.48 1.65
CA HIS A 143 -1.82 -14.24 1.88
C HIS A 143 -3.00 -13.71 1.06
N LEU A 144 -3.23 -12.39 1.09
CA LEU A 144 -4.34 -11.75 0.34
C LEU A 144 -4.14 -11.86 -1.17
N ALA A 145 -2.89 -11.73 -1.66
CA ALA A 145 -2.59 -11.92 -3.06
C ALA A 145 -2.97 -13.34 -3.52
N ASP A 146 -2.58 -14.35 -2.78
CA ASP A 146 -2.94 -15.75 -3.07
C ASP A 146 -4.45 -16.01 -2.90
N LYS A 147 -5.09 -15.48 -1.83
CA LYS A 147 -6.54 -15.63 -1.56
C LYS A 147 -7.38 -15.09 -2.70
N TRP A 148 -7.06 -13.90 -3.17
CA TRP A 148 -7.86 -13.18 -4.16
C TRP A 148 -7.35 -13.32 -5.58
N ARG A 149 -6.17 -13.91 -5.79
CA ARG A 149 -5.50 -13.95 -7.09
C ARG A 149 -5.52 -12.56 -7.74
N THR A 150 -4.93 -11.59 -7.02
CA THR A 150 -4.87 -10.19 -7.41
C THR A 150 -3.61 -9.56 -6.83
N PRO A 151 -3.04 -8.53 -7.46
CA PRO A 151 -1.91 -7.81 -6.86
C PRO A 151 -2.29 -7.17 -5.51
N VAL A 152 -1.34 -7.15 -4.59
CA VAL A 152 -1.42 -6.41 -3.32
C VAL A 152 -0.22 -5.51 -3.21
N LEU A 153 -0.44 -4.22 -3.00
CA LEU A 153 0.60 -3.21 -2.88
C LEU A 153 0.77 -2.79 -1.42
N ILE A 154 2.00 -2.81 -0.95
CA ILE A 154 2.42 -2.17 0.31
C ILE A 154 2.85 -0.75 -0.02
N TYR A 155 2.11 0.23 0.51
CA TYR A 155 2.44 1.64 0.39
C TYR A 155 3.32 2.04 1.57
N GLY A 156 4.63 1.96 1.38
CA GLY A 156 5.63 2.51 2.27
C GLY A 156 6.09 3.89 1.79
N ASP A 157 6.89 4.53 2.60
CA ASP A 157 7.52 5.81 2.24
C ASP A 157 8.98 5.85 2.71
N TYR A 158 9.65 6.97 2.45
CA TYR A 158 11.04 7.20 2.84
C TYR A 158 11.26 7.02 4.35
N LEU A 159 10.31 7.47 5.19
CA LEU A 159 10.41 7.33 6.64
C LEU A 159 10.35 5.86 7.04
N LEU A 160 9.36 5.13 6.54
CA LEU A 160 9.22 3.70 6.81
C LEU A 160 10.45 2.92 6.37
N ALA A 161 11.07 3.27 5.23
CA ALA A 161 12.23 2.59 4.69
C ALA A 161 13.45 2.67 5.62
N HIS A 162 13.70 3.84 6.23
CA HIS A 162 14.96 4.17 6.90
C HIS A 162 14.88 4.29 8.42
N VAL A 163 13.68 4.36 9.02
CA VAL A 163 13.59 4.30 10.50
C VAL A 163 14.02 2.92 11.00
N GLN A 164 14.46 2.88 12.26
CA GLN A 164 14.85 1.62 12.92
C GLN A 164 13.93 1.37 14.10
N GLU A 165 13.39 0.17 14.18
CA GLU A 165 12.59 -0.30 15.30
C GLU A 165 13.04 -1.71 15.73
N ALA A 166 12.78 -2.05 16.98
CA ALA A 166 13.01 -3.42 17.47
C ALA A 166 11.79 -4.28 17.12
N VAL A 167 11.95 -5.16 16.15
CA VAL A 167 10.88 -6.04 15.67
C VAL A 167 11.24 -7.51 15.83
N ASP A 168 10.22 -8.35 15.83
CA ASP A 168 10.34 -9.80 15.78
C ASP A 168 9.62 -10.30 14.53
N ILE A 169 10.30 -11.07 13.72
CA ILE A 169 9.76 -11.57 12.46
C ILE A 169 9.57 -13.09 12.61
N ALA A 170 8.35 -13.46 12.95
CA ALA A 170 7.91 -14.84 12.95
C ALA A 170 6.91 -15.07 11.82
N PRO A 171 6.88 -16.24 11.18
CA PRO A 171 5.83 -16.58 10.22
C PRO A 171 4.46 -16.46 10.85
N MET A 172 3.57 -15.70 10.20
CA MET A 172 2.17 -15.57 10.62
C MET A 172 1.37 -16.76 10.10
N GLU A 173 0.43 -17.21 10.91
CA GLU A 173 -0.52 -18.26 10.51
C GLU A 173 -1.76 -17.63 9.87
N PHE A 174 -2.11 -18.13 8.70
CA PHE A 174 -3.30 -17.75 7.96
C PHE A 174 -4.16 -18.98 7.65
N PRO A 175 -5.47 -18.81 7.43
CA PRO A 175 -6.32 -19.89 6.95
C PRO A 175 -5.73 -20.54 5.69
N PRO A 176 -5.77 -21.88 5.56
CA PRO A 176 -5.24 -22.57 4.40
C PRO A 176 -6.00 -22.17 3.12
N LEU A 177 -5.24 -22.00 2.05
CA LEU A 177 -5.78 -21.67 0.73
C LEU A 177 -5.81 -22.91 -0.18
N PRO A 178 -6.69 -22.93 -1.19
CA PRO A 178 -6.70 -24.01 -2.17
C PRO A 178 -5.36 -24.14 -2.91
N PRO A 179 -4.99 -25.34 -3.36
CA PRO A 179 -3.82 -25.53 -4.21
C PRO A 179 -3.88 -24.65 -5.47
N LYS A 180 -2.72 -24.18 -5.93
CA LYS A 180 -2.58 -23.33 -7.12
C LYS A 180 -2.72 -24.15 -8.41
N GLU A 181 -3.87 -24.80 -8.60
CA GLU A 181 -4.13 -25.65 -9.77
C GLU A 181 -4.12 -24.89 -11.10
N TRP A 182 -4.23 -23.57 -11.06
CA TRP A 182 -4.14 -22.65 -12.19
C TRP A 182 -2.68 -22.45 -12.68
N ALA A 183 -1.68 -22.79 -11.87
CA ALA A 183 -0.28 -22.51 -12.19
C ALA A 183 0.23 -23.39 -13.35
N LEU A 184 1.19 -22.84 -14.10
CA LEU A 184 1.92 -23.58 -15.13
C LEU A 184 2.83 -24.59 -14.45
N ASP A 185 2.67 -25.87 -14.77
CA ASP A 185 3.42 -26.97 -14.16
C ASP A 185 4.41 -27.64 -15.11
N GLY A 186 4.61 -27.07 -16.30
CA GLY A 186 5.48 -27.64 -17.33
C GLY A 186 4.92 -28.89 -18.02
N SER A 187 3.70 -29.25 -17.75
CA SER A 187 3.09 -30.50 -18.22
C SER A 187 2.81 -30.58 -19.71
N LEU A 188 3.08 -29.53 -20.48
CA LEU A 188 3.05 -29.53 -21.94
C LEU A 188 3.94 -30.64 -22.55
N THR A 189 4.95 -31.09 -21.85
CA THR A 189 5.95 -32.06 -22.35
C THR A 189 5.71 -33.49 -21.91
N GLY A 190 4.68 -33.80 -21.11
CA GLY A 190 4.54 -35.14 -20.60
C GLY A 190 3.18 -35.55 -20.06
N THR A 191 2.43 -34.69 -19.39
CA THR A 191 1.18 -35.08 -18.71
C THR A 191 -0.10 -34.59 -19.42
N GLY A 192 0.03 -33.79 -20.46
CA GLY A 192 -1.10 -33.26 -21.24
C GLY A 192 -1.97 -32.20 -20.53
N LYS A 193 -1.53 -31.69 -19.41
CA LYS A 193 -2.20 -30.61 -18.68
C LYS A 193 -1.53 -29.26 -18.96
N SER A 194 -1.65 -28.75 -20.17
CA SER A 194 -1.24 -27.36 -20.41
C SER A 194 -2.28 -26.41 -19.86
N ARG A 195 -1.82 -25.33 -19.25
CA ARG A 195 -2.66 -24.24 -18.76
C ARG A 195 -2.20 -22.93 -19.39
N ILE A 196 -3.15 -22.08 -19.66
CA ILE A 196 -2.89 -20.74 -20.17
C ILE A 196 -3.31 -19.78 -19.07
N VAL A 197 -2.37 -18.95 -18.61
CA VAL A 197 -2.65 -17.82 -17.74
C VAL A 197 -2.66 -16.59 -18.61
N SER A 198 -3.82 -15.95 -18.75
CA SER A 198 -4.04 -14.88 -19.71
C SER A 198 -4.95 -13.81 -19.13
N PRO A 199 -4.64 -12.51 -19.38
CA PRO A 199 -5.53 -11.40 -19.02
C PRO A 199 -6.87 -11.43 -19.80
N LEU A 200 -6.98 -12.27 -20.82
CA LEU A 200 -8.22 -12.47 -21.58
C LEU A 200 -9.09 -13.63 -21.05
N GLY A 201 -8.73 -14.23 -19.93
CA GLY A 201 -9.49 -15.33 -19.32
C GLY A 201 -9.35 -16.69 -20.01
N PHE A 202 -8.37 -16.87 -20.90
CA PHE A 202 -8.10 -18.14 -21.58
C PHE A 202 -7.33 -19.10 -20.66
N GLU A 203 -7.97 -19.60 -19.62
CA GLU A 203 -7.31 -20.47 -18.63
C GLU A 203 -7.38 -21.95 -18.96
N LYS A 204 -8.18 -22.37 -19.94
CA LYS A 204 -8.53 -23.77 -20.13
C LYS A 204 -8.28 -24.22 -21.56
N VAL A 205 -7.23 -25.01 -21.76
CA VAL A 205 -7.06 -25.72 -23.03
C VAL A 205 -8.19 -26.71 -23.22
N GLY A 206 -8.83 -26.65 -24.38
CA GLY A 206 -9.93 -27.57 -24.74
C GLY A 206 -11.32 -27.25 -24.17
N ARG A 207 -11.51 -26.12 -23.50
CA ARG A 207 -12.84 -25.56 -23.21
C ARG A 207 -13.08 -24.31 -24.04
N PRO A 208 -14.34 -24.05 -24.47
CA PRO A 208 -14.68 -22.75 -25.04
C PRO A 208 -14.27 -21.67 -24.03
N SER A 209 -13.59 -20.61 -24.47
CA SER A 209 -13.39 -19.42 -23.63
C SER A 209 -14.77 -18.93 -23.22
N GLU A 210 -14.96 -18.65 -21.94
CA GLU A 210 -16.23 -18.08 -21.48
C GLU A 210 -16.50 -16.69 -22.08
N GLY A 211 -15.57 -16.17 -22.87
CA GLY A 211 -15.62 -14.87 -23.50
C GLY A 211 -15.08 -13.76 -22.58
N ILE A 212 -14.51 -12.73 -23.20
CA ILE A 212 -13.90 -11.57 -22.49
C ILE A 212 -14.90 -10.89 -21.55
N GLU A 213 -16.15 -10.72 -22.00
CA GLU A 213 -17.19 -10.06 -21.19
C GLU A 213 -17.43 -10.80 -19.87
N GLN A 214 -17.57 -12.11 -19.90
CA GLN A 214 -17.81 -12.91 -18.71
C GLN A 214 -16.61 -12.88 -17.76
N HIS A 215 -15.40 -12.93 -18.31
CA HIS A 215 -14.18 -12.78 -17.52
C HIS A 215 -14.10 -11.41 -16.82
N LEU A 216 -14.36 -10.31 -17.53
CA LEU A 216 -14.36 -8.98 -16.96
C LEU A 216 -15.45 -8.82 -15.88
N ARG A 217 -16.65 -9.38 -16.11
CA ARG A 217 -17.70 -9.42 -15.08
C ARG A 217 -17.26 -10.20 -13.82
N ALA A 218 -16.53 -11.28 -13.97
CA ALA A 218 -15.99 -12.05 -12.85
C ALA A 218 -14.92 -11.26 -12.08
N ILE A 219 -14.06 -10.51 -12.78
CA ILE A 219 -13.08 -9.59 -12.15
C ILE A 219 -13.79 -8.51 -11.33
N VAL A 220 -14.81 -7.85 -11.88
CA VAL A 220 -15.59 -6.82 -11.16
C VAL A 220 -16.27 -7.43 -9.93
N ALA A 221 -16.96 -8.56 -10.07
CA ALA A 221 -17.58 -9.25 -8.94
C ALA A 221 -16.58 -9.68 -7.85
N LYS A 222 -15.34 -10.01 -8.23
CA LYS A 222 -14.25 -10.25 -7.27
C LYS A 222 -13.86 -8.96 -6.55
N GLN A 223 -13.74 -7.83 -7.24
CA GLN A 223 -13.44 -6.53 -6.64
C GLN A 223 -14.51 -6.09 -5.64
N ASP A 224 -15.79 -6.32 -5.95
CA ASP A 224 -16.89 -6.05 -5.03
C ASP A 224 -16.76 -6.87 -3.72
N ARG A 225 -16.40 -8.15 -3.83
CA ARG A 225 -16.13 -8.98 -2.64
C ARG A 225 -14.90 -8.51 -1.85
N ILE A 226 -13.82 -8.13 -2.52
CA ILE A 226 -12.63 -7.54 -1.87
C ILE A 226 -13.04 -6.27 -1.11
N THR A 227 -13.84 -5.42 -1.72
CA THR A 227 -14.34 -4.20 -1.08
C THR A 227 -15.19 -4.51 0.17
N ALA A 228 -15.98 -5.56 0.14
CA ALA A 228 -16.80 -5.96 1.29
C ALA A 228 -16.00 -6.63 2.42
N GLU A 229 -14.92 -7.37 2.10
CA GLU A 229 -14.24 -8.23 3.06
C GLU A 229 -12.89 -7.66 3.57
N GLU A 230 -12.22 -6.81 2.79
CA GLU A 230 -10.82 -6.46 3.04
C GLU A 230 -10.59 -5.00 3.48
N VAL A 231 -11.64 -4.24 3.74
CA VAL A 231 -11.51 -2.91 4.34
C VAL A 231 -10.90 -3.01 5.73
N ARG A 232 -9.83 -2.26 5.97
CA ARG A 232 -9.16 -2.14 7.26
C ARG A 232 -8.99 -0.69 7.64
N VAL A 233 -9.37 -0.36 8.87
CA VAL A 233 -9.32 1.00 9.39
C VAL A 233 -9.06 0.96 10.89
N GLU A 234 -8.32 1.92 11.38
CA GLU A 234 -8.20 2.23 12.80
C GLU A 234 -8.85 3.58 13.07
N SER A 235 -9.54 3.72 14.18
CA SER A 235 -10.10 5.00 14.59
C SER A 235 -10.09 5.13 16.11
N GLY A 236 -10.17 6.34 16.61
CA GLY A 236 -10.23 6.59 18.05
C GLY A 236 -10.83 7.94 18.40
N TYR A 237 -11.37 7.99 19.61
CA TYR A 237 -11.94 9.20 20.20
C TYR A 237 -13.08 9.84 19.39
N LEU A 238 -13.96 9.03 18.80
CA LEU A 238 -15.02 9.50 17.92
C LEU A 238 -16.33 9.87 18.64
N ASP A 239 -16.62 9.31 19.81
CA ASP A 239 -17.93 9.39 20.50
C ASP A 239 -18.42 10.82 20.76
N ASP A 240 -17.50 11.76 21.01
CA ASP A 240 -17.79 13.16 21.28
C ASP A 240 -16.92 14.13 20.44
N ALA A 241 -16.36 13.64 19.33
CA ALA A 241 -15.45 14.42 18.51
C ALA A 241 -16.17 15.56 17.77
N GLU A 242 -15.72 16.78 18.00
CA GLU A 242 -16.12 17.97 17.25
C GLU A 242 -15.28 18.16 15.97
N THR A 243 -14.07 17.59 15.98
CA THR A 243 -13.18 17.56 14.82
C THR A 243 -12.61 16.15 14.65
N VAL A 244 -12.61 15.66 13.42
CA VAL A 244 -12.01 14.37 13.07
C VAL A 244 -10.84 14.60 12.11
N VAL A 245 -9.71 13.94 12.35
CA VAL A 245 -8.54 14.01 11.49
C VAL A 245 -8.32 12.67 10.81
N VAL A 246 -8.20 12.70 9.49
CA VAL A 246 -7.92 11.51 8.66
C VAL A 246 -6.47 11.57 8.17
N ALA A 247 -5.71 10.49 8.39
CA ALA A 247 -4.33 10.36 7.94
C ALA A 247 -3.95 8.89 7.79
N PHE A 248 -2.99 8.55 6.92
CA PHE A 248 -2.55 7.18 6.68
C PHE A 248 -1.02 7.03 6.78
N GLY A 249 -0.54 5.80 6.83
CA GLY A 249 0.90 5.49 6.87
C GLY A 249 1.63 6.12 8.08
N PRO A 250 2.93 6.39 7.99
CA PRO A 250 3.69 7.04 9.06
C PRO A 250 3.10 8.37 9.53
N PRO A 251 2.63 9.29 8.66
CA PRO A 251 1.88 10.48 9.11
C PRO A 251 0.67 10.14 10.00
N GLY A 252 -0.03 9.04 9.72
CA GLY A 252 -1.13 8.56 10.55
C GLY A 252 -0.71 8.21 11.98
N LYS A 253 0.50 7.64 12.17
CA LYS A 253 1.08 7.38 13.50
C LYS A 253 1.26 8.68 14.29
N PHE A 254 1.80 9.73 13.65
CA PHE A 254 2.01 11.03 14.29
C PHE A 254 0.69 11.75 14.60
N VAL A 255 -0.28 11.72 13.69
CA VAL A 255 -1.62 12.28 13.93
C VAL A 255 -2.30 11.57 15.12
N LYS A 256 -2.26 10.24 15.17
CA LYS A 256 -2.78 9.46 16.30
C LYS A 256 -2.15 9.88 17.63
N TYR A 257 -0.82 10.04 17.66
CA TYR A 257 -0.09 10.50 18.86
C TYR A 257 -0.54 11.92 19.28
N VAL A 258 -0.59 12.85 18.34
CA VAL A 258 -1.00 14.24 18.60
C VAL A 258 -2.45 14.31 19.07
N VAL A 259 -3.37 13.57 18.45
CA VAL A 259 -4.76 13.52 18.88
C VAL A 259 -4.89 12.98 20.29
N ALA A 260 -4.15 11.92 20.65
CA ALA A 260 -4.16 11.39 22.01
C ALA A 260 -3.66 12.41 23.03
N ALA A 261 -2.61 13.19 22.71
CA ALA A 261 -2.11 14.26 23.58
C ALA A 261 -3.15 15.40 23.75
N LEU A 262 -3.78 15.84 22.66
CA LEU A 262 -4.82 16.86 22.67
C LEU A 262 -6.07 16.39 23.47
N ARG A 263 -6.44 15.13 23.38
CA ARG A 263 -7.50 14.54 24.20
C ARG A 263 -7.18 14.58 25.69
N ALA A 264 -5.95 14.33 26.08
CA ALA A 264 -5.53 14.45 27.46
C ALA A 264 -5.62 15.90 28.00
N GLU A 265 -5.59 16.90 27.12
CA GLU A 265 -5.80 18.31 27.42
C GLU A 265 -7.27 18.74 27.42
N GLY A 266 -8.19 17.84 27.03
CA GLY A 266 -9.63 18.07 27.00
C GLY A 266 -10.19 18.50 25.63
N GLU A 267 -9.37 18.54 24.56
CA GLU A 267 -9.84 18.90 23.23
C GLU A 267 -10.64 17.73 22.60
N LYS A 268 -11.81 18.00 22.02
CA LYS A 268 -12.71 17.00 21.45
C LYS A 268 -12.35 16.67 20.01
N ILE A 269 -11.22 16.00 19.84
CA ILE A 269 -10.67 15.65 18.53
C ILE A 269 -10.57 14.13 18.42
N GLY A 270 -11.06 13.56 17.32
CA GLY A 270 -10.92 12.15 16.99
C GLY A 270 -10.05 11.95 15.76
N PHE A 271 -9.74 10.69 15.47
CA PHE A 271 -9.00 10.33 14.25
C PHE A 271 -9.58 9.10 13.55
N VAL A 272 -9.34 9.05 12.24
CA VAL A 272 -9.54 7.86 11.39
C VAL A 272 -8.26 7.63 10.62
N ARG A 273 -7.73 6.41 10.67
CA ARG A 273 -6.55 5.98 9.94
C ARG A 273 -6.93 4.85 8.98
N PRO A 274 -7.10 5.12 7.68
CA PRO A 274 -7.16 4.08 6.68
C PRO A 274 -5.90 3.20 6.75
N ILE A 275 -6.07 1.89 6.91
CA ILE A 275 -5.01 0.88 6.78
C ILE A 275 -5.02 0.37 5.35
N THR A 276 -6.21 0.09 4.79
CA THR A 276 -6.37 -0.08 3.35
C THR A 276 -6.63 1.27 2.69
N LEU A 277 -5.88 1.58 1.64
CA LEU A 277 -6.13 2.74 0.78
C LEU A 277 -7.01 2.36 -0.42
N TRP A 278 -6.95 1.11 -0.85
CA TRP A 278 -7.96 0.43 -1.64
C TRP A 278 -8.14 -1.00 -1.13
N PRO A 279 -9.38 -1.43 -0.82
CA PRO A 279 -10.59 -0.61 -0.78
C PRO A 279 -10.52 0.46 0.34
N PHE A 280 -11.00 1.67 0.03
CA PHE A 280 -11.00 2.77 0.99
C PHE A 280 -12.15 2.61 2.00
N PRO A 281 -11.97 2.93 3.30
CA PRO A 281 -12.98 2.75 4.34
C PRO A 281 -14.03 3.86 4.35
N TYR A 282 -14.80 4.00 3.26
CA TYR A 282 -15.79 5.07 3.11
C TYR A 282 -16.82 5.11 4.23
N ASP A 283 -17.35 3.94 4.66
CA ASP A 283 -18.35 3.86 5.71
C ASP A 283 -17.81 4.31 7.08
N ALA A 284 -16.56 3.96 7.39
CA ALA A 284 -15.93 4.41 8.62
C ALA A 284 -15.71 5.94 8.64
N VAL A 285 -15.30 6.52 7.50
CA VAL A 285 -15.16 7.96 7.35
C VAL A 285 -16.53 8.66 7.40
N ALA A 286 -17.55 8.08 6.78
CA ALA A 286 -18.93 8.57 6.86
C ALA A 286 -19.41 8.63 8.31
N THR A 287 -19.31 7.51 9.03
CA THR A 287 -19.74 7.41 10.44
C THR A 287 -18.94 8.36 11.33
N ALA A 288 -17.63 8.45 11.16
CA ALA A 288 -16.78 9.35 11.94
C ALA A 288 -17.12 10.84 11.69
N SER A 289 -17.67 11.17 10.54
CA SER A 289 -18.08 12.55 10.20
C SER A 289 -19.48 12.93 10.73
N GLU A 290 -20.27 11.97 11.20
CA GLU A 290 -21.58 12.20 11.79
C GLU A 290 -21.44 12.97 13.10
N GLY A 291 -21.96 14.20 13.14
CA GLY A 291 -21.87 15.07 14.31
C GLY A 291 -20.56 15.85 14.44
N ALA A 292 -19.56 15.57 13.63
CA ALA A 292 -18.34 16.38 13.60
C ALA A 292 -18.59 17.75 12.96
N ALA A 293 -18.10 18.80 13.58
CA ALA A 293 -18.16 20.16 13.00
C ALA A 293 -17.18 20.31 11.81
N ARG A 294 -16.09 19.56 11.81
CA ARG A 294 -15.01 19.64 10.80
C ARG A 294 -14.29 18.30 10.62
N VAL A 295 -13.82 18.07 9.40
CA VAL A 295 -12.92 16.95 9.08
C VAL A 295 -11.63 17.54 8.52
N GLY A 296 -10.49 17.20 9.11
CA GLY A 296 -9.15 17.52 8.61
C GLY A 296 -8.53 16.34 7.88
N VAL A 297 -7.81 16.59 6.80
CA VAL A 297 -7.01 15.55 6.12
C VAL A 297 -5.54 15.93 6.18
N PHE A 298 -4.75 15.09 6.84
CA PHE A 298 -3.31 15.27 6.93
C PHE A 298 -2.60 14.26 6.04
N GLU A 299 -1.93 14.74 5.02
CA GLU A 299 -1.09 13.95 4.12
C GLU A 299 0.10 14.78 3.64
N LEU A 300 1.20 14.11 3.34
CA LEU A 300 2.45 14.71 2.85
C LEU A 300 2.43 14.76 1.32
N GLY A 301 1.79 15.79 0.80
CA GLY A 301 1.58 16.01 -0.62
C GLY A 301 0.69 17.22 -0.88
N ALA A 302 0.20 17.33 -2.10
CA ALA A 302 -0.69 18.43 -2.51
C ALA A 302 -2.19 18.14 -2.26
N GLY A 303 -2.51 17.00 -1.64
CA GLY A 303 -3.89 16.58 -1.38
C GLY A 303 -4.42 15.60 -2.44
N GLN A 304 -4.28 14.30 -2.19
CA GLN A 304 -4.84 13.23 -3.03
C GLN A 304 -5.85 12.38 -2.28
N MET A 305 -5.53 11.89 -1.06
CA MET A 305 -6.47 11.15 -0.24
C MET A 305 -7.68 11.98 0.16
N ILE A 306 -7.54 13.29 0.25
CA ILE A 306 -8.67 14.20 0.57
C ILE A 306 -9.87 13.99 -0.35
N ASP A 307 -9.67 13.58 -1.60
CA ASP A 307 -10.77 13.31 -2.53
C ASP A 307 -11.60 12.10 -2.08
N ASP A 308 -10.96 11.03 -1.62
CA ASP A 308 -11.66 9.87 -1.06
C ASP A 308 -12.32 10.20 0.28
N VAL A 309 -11.68 11.03 1.11
CA VAL A 309 -12.31 11.51 2.35
C VAL A 309 -13.55 12.35 2.05
N ARG A 310 -13.51 13.24 1.06
CA ARG A 310 -14.69 14.02 0.62
C ARG A 310 -15.82 13.12 0.13
N LEU A 311 -15.49 12.07 -0.62
CA LEU A 311 -16.47 11.06 -1.04
C LEU A 311 -17.07 10.30 0.15
N GLY A 312 -16.30 9.96 1.18
CA GLY A 312 -16.82 9.34 2.40
C GLY A 312 -17.70 10.28 3.21
N VAL A 313 -17.28 11.53 3.38
CA VAL A 313 -18.02 12.55 4.16
C VAL A 313 -19.31 12.98 3.47
N LEU A 314 -19.37 13.04 2.14
CA LEU A 314 -20.54 13.41 1.33
C LEU A 314 -21.25 14.71 1.81
N GLY A 315 -20.48 15.70 2.21
CA GLY A 315 -20.98 16.99 2.65
C GLY A 315 -21.57 17.05 4.07
N ARG A 316 -21.48 15.98 4.88
CA ARG A 316 -21.93 15.97 6.29
C ARG A 316 -21.17 16.97 7.15
N ALA A 317 -19.91 17.21 6.83
CA ALA A 317 -19.04 18.18 7.46
C ALA A 317 -18.12 18.85 6.43
N PRO A 318 -17.62 20.07 6.66
CA PRO A 318 -16.58 20.66 5.83
C PRO A 318 -15.28 19.85 5.96
N VAL A 319 -14.65 19.55 4.81
CA VAL A 319 -13.38 18.83 4.73
C VAL A 319 -12.27 19.80 4.36
N THR A 320 -11.26 19.91 5.22
CA THR A 320 -10.14 20.82 5.07
C THR A 320 -8.83 20.05 4.94
N PHE A 321 -8.01 20.43 3.97
CA PHE A 321 -6.64 19.93 3.85
C PHE A 321 -5.74 20.62 4.88
N ILE A 322 -5.14 19.83 5.76
CA ILE A 322 -4.25 20.32 6.83
C ILE A 322 -2.82 19.76 6.72
N GLY A 323 -2.54 19.00 5.66
CA GLY A 323 -1.22 18.52 5.31
C GLY A 323 -0.43 19.52 4.46
N GLY A 324 0.47 19.02 3.66
CA GLY A 324 1.23 19.83 2.71
C GLY A 324 2.54 19.18 2.26
N ILE A 325 3.24 19.86 1.36
CA ILE A 325 4.56 19.46 0.88
C ILE A 325 5.58 20.07 1.84
N SER A 326 6.35 19.22 2.51
CA SER A 326 7.52 19.62 3.29
C SER A 326 8.55 18.51 3.16
N THR A 327 9.76 18.87 2.79
CA THR A 327 10.88 17.94 2.65
C THR A 327 11.98 18.33 3.64
N ASP A 328 12.82 17.36 4.00
CA ASP A 328 14.00 17.67 4.79
C ASP A 328 15.00 18.51 3.98
N GLY A 329 15.79 19.33 4.66
CA GLY A 329 16.87 20.11 4.06
C GLY A 329 18.13 19.29 3.75
N SER A 330 18.04 17.96 3.60
CA SER A 330 19.18 17.03 3.45
C SER A 330 19.85 17.04 2.08
N GLY A 331 19.51 17.97 1.21
CA GLY A 331 20.14 18.15 -0.10
C GLY A 331 19.60 17.26 -1.21
N PHE A 332 18.92 16.18 -0.90
CA PHE A 332 18.21 15.35 -1.89
C PHE A 332 16.71 15.66 -1.96
N GLY A 333 16.14 16.33 -0.96
CA GLY A 333 14.73 16.73 -0.91
C GLY A 333 13.73 15.59 -1.04
N VAL A 334 14.15 14.38 -0.67
CA VAL A 334 13.33 13.16 -0.87
C VAL A 334 12.67 12.66 0.40
N GLY A 335 13.12 13.12 1.57
CA GLY A 335 12.53 12.77 2.87
C GLY A 335 11.43 13.76 3.25
N PRO A 336 10.21 13.32 3.60
CA PRO A 336 9.20 14.20 4.15
C PRO A 336 9.57 14.62 5.58
N LEU A 337 9.40 15.91 5.90
CA LEU A 337 9.58 16.41 7.26
C LEU A 337 8.28 16.24 8.04
N LEU A 338 8.31 15.42 9.10
CA LEU A 338 7.24 15.28 10.08
C LEU A 338 7.61 16.00 11.38
N ASP A 339 6.97 17.15 11.60
CA ASP A 339 7.11 17.93 12.82
C ASP A 339 5.83 17.80 13.67
N VAL A 340 5.96 17.19 14.84
CA VAL A 340 4.84 16.94 15.78
C VAL A 340 4.18 18.26 16.22
N GLU A 341 4.97 19.31 16.49
CA GLU A 341 4.43 20.61 16.92
C GLU A 341 3.66 21.29 15.79
N LEU A 342 4.14 21.18 14.57
CA LEU A 342 3.44 21.70 13.40
C LEU A 342 2.11 20.95 13.18
N ILE A 343 2.13 19.61 13.25
CA ILE A 343 0.90 18.77 13.13
C ILE A 343 -0.09 19.21 14.21
N ARG A 344 0.35 19.34 15.45
CA ARG A 344 -0.48 19.78 16.57
C ARG A 344 -1.08 21.17 16.33
N ALA A 345 -0.27 22.13 15.92
CA ALA A 345 -0.72 23.48 15.67
C ALA A 345 -1.76 23.56 14.55
N ARG A 346 -1.58 22.80 13.46
CA ARG A 346 -2.53 22.75 12.34
C ARG A 346 -3.84 22.05 12.72
N ILE A 347 -3.80 20.99 13.52
CA ILE A 347 -4.99 20.33 14.05
C ILE A 347 -5.78 21.25 14.98
N LEU A 348 -5.10 21.97 15.89
CA LEU A 348 -5.75 22.94 16.78
C LEU A 348 -6.34 24.13 16.03
N ALA A 349 -5.63 24.67 15.04
CA ALA A 349 -6.14 25.75 14.21
C ALA A 349 -7.42 25.33 13.47
N LEU A 350 -7.44 24.12 12.89
CA LEU A 350 -8.66 23.55 12.31
C LEU A 350 -9.77 23.44 13.35
N HIS A 351 -9.49 22.89 14.53
CA HIS A 351 -10.47 22.66 15.58
C HIS A 351 -11.08 23.99 16.07
N ARG A 352 -10.27 25.02 16.21
CA ARG A 352 -10.69 26.38 16.66
C ARG A 352 -11.21 27.27 15.55
N ASN A 353 -11.21 26.77 14.30
CA ASN A 353 -11.58 27.54 13.11
C ASN A 353 -10.70 28.78 12.88
N GLU A 354 -9.42 28.62 13.12
CA GLU A 354 -8.39 29.63 12.94
C GLU A 354 -7.62 29.40 11.61
N PRO A 355 -6.91 30.41 11.09
CA PRO A 355 -6.03 30.22 9.94
C PRO A 355 -4.95 29.17 10.22
N LEU A 356 -4.69 28.28 9.25
CA LEU A 356 -3.67 27.25 9.40
C LEU A 356 -2.26 27.86 9.45
N PRO A 357 -1.39 27.45 10.39
CA PRO A 357 0.01 27.84 10.37
C PRO A 357 0.68 27.47 9.04
N PRO A 358 1.57 28.32 8.49
CA PRO A 358 2.31 28.00 7.27
C PRO A 358 3.20 26.78 7.49
N LEU A 359 3.49 26.06 6.40
CA LEU A 359 4.54 25.05 6.40
C LEU A 359 5.91 25.73 6.45
N PRO A 360 6.93 25.08 7.04
CA PRO A 360 8.28 25.58 7.01
C PRO A 360 8.75 25.77 5.56
N ASP A 361 9.35 26.91 5.27
CA ASP A 361 10.06 27.16 4.02
C ASP A 361 11.51 26.74 4.21
N ASN A 362 11.85 25.53 3.78
CA ASN A 362 13.20 24.99 3.88
C ASN A 362 14.11 25.45 2.74
N GLU A 363 13.55 26.04 1.66
CA GLU A 363 14.34 26.52 0.52
C GLU A 363 15.14 27.79 0.86
N SER A 364 14.75 28.54 1.89
CA SER A 364 15.46 29.75 2.32
C SER A 364 16.77 29.50 3.08
N GLN A 365 17.18 28.24 3.26
CA GLN A 365 18.40 27.86 3.97
C GLN A 365 19.57 27.48 3.03
N PHE A 366 19.40 27.62 1.70
CA PHE A 366 20.45 27.37 0.70
C PHE A 366 20.87 28.64 -0.05
#